data_d48f87b5541022abb9cf839e561148c4
#
_entry.id   d48f87b5541022abb9cf839e561148c4
#
_cell.length_a   1.000
_cell.length_b   1.000
_cell.length_c   1.000
_cell.angle_alpha   90.00
_cell.angle_beta   90.00
_cell.angle_gamma   90.00
#
_symmetry.space_group_name_H-M   'P 1'
#
loop_
_entity.id
_entity.type
_entity.pdbx_description
1 polymer ?
#
loop_
_entity_poly.entity_id
_entity_poly.type
_entity_poly.pdbx_seq_one_letter_code
_entity_poly.pdbx_strand_id
1 'polypeptide(L)'
;MLDRAEAVMSDNPSEAIAVLDSIGDDGLSRSQRMRRLLLLTNAQNKCDTVFRSDSIQRLLVDYYESHGTANERMLAHYLLGRAYYDMGEVPAALESFQNAASCADTISKDCDYRQLSRVYAQMAEIFYKQQLYREQMKYGRKAARCAWKDKDTLSALMCYEQEYVAYKKLGLTDSAVYVIENAASLYDKYGYPSDAAISLGTIVLTLIEKGEYSKAYEYMKRYEKESGFFDNEGNIIKGHEYYYKVKGLYCLRNAQLDSAEYFFRKELRNGQDFNNQNAGAEGLAQLYKVLNAPDSVAKYTEYAYAMSDSMYAQMTTETVGRLNAMYDYNRHLKLAEAKSREAQATRSLVWIISLFCLSIILSLYIVILKHKKREEEMVRREENLYKRLVELEDSQKEKERFKRTIEQEQRILNSTIAKHFRDLAQKPANLPSSTDWKSMLDMISRELPSFQALLCDNQLNLRQEEMNICMLIRLRFKPKEICNLTGLSSQNVTNIRKRLLYKIYGDESGGSKDFDQRIMKIQ
;
A
#
# COMPACT_ATOMS: atom_id res chain seq x y z
N MET A 1 10.21 2.26 39.88
CA MET A 1 9.44 1.17 39.22
C MET A 1 9.22 1.45 37.74
N LEU A 2 8.79 2.66 37.33
CA LEU A 2 8.64 3.01 35.88
C LEU A 2 9.96 2.82 35.10
N ASP A 3 11.09 3.26 35.66
CA ASP A 3 12.40 3.10 35.00
C ASP A 3 12.84 1.62 34.91
N ARG A 4 12.44 0.77 35.87
CA ARG A 4 12.66 -0.67 35.78
C ARG A 4 11.83 -1.29 34.66
N ALA A 5 10.55 -0.92 34.54
CA ALA A 5 9.69 -1.41 33.46
C ALA A 5 10.25 -1.01 32.09
N GLU A 6 10.75 0.23 31.96
CA GLU A 6 11.36 0.73 30.73
C GLU A 6 12.66 -0.02 30.39
N ALA A 7 13.50 -0.33 31.37
CA ALA A 7 14.75 -1.06 31.18
C ALA A 7 14.52 -2.49 30.66
N VAL A 8 13.50 -3.22 31.16
CA VAL A 8 13.19 -4.58 30.71
C VAL A 8 12.31 -4.65 29.46
N MET A 9 11.78 -3.50 29.02
CA MET A 9 10.82 -3.37 27.92
C MET A 9 11.26 -4.03 26.61
N SER A 10 12.55 -3.98 26.30
CA SER A 10 13.08 -4.52 25.03
C SER A 10 13.27 -6.02 25.07
N ASP A 11 13.71 -6.57 26.20
CA ASP A 11 14.10 -7.96 26.35
C ASP A 11 12.93 -8.84 26.83
N ASN A 12 12.08 -8.30 27.70
CA ASN A 12 10.95 -9.02 28.26
C ASN A 12 9.74 -8.08 28.45
N PRO A 13 8.99 -7.78 27.39
CA PRO A 13 7.84 -6.86 27.48
C PRO A 13 6.72 -7.41 28.36
N SER A 14 6.59 -8.74 28.53
CA SER A 14 5.61 -9.33 29.46
C SER A 14 5.96 -9.04 30.91
N GLU A 15 7.23 -9.05 31.30
CA GLU A 15 7.68 -8.62 32.61
C GLU A 15 7.42 -7.12 32.82
N ALA A 16 7.66 -6.30 31.79
CA ALA A 16 7.35 -4.89 31.86
C ALA A 16 5.86 -4.65 32.14
N ILE A 17 4.94 -5.40 31.50
CA ILE A 17 3.49 -5.35 31.81
C ILE A 17 3.25 -5.67 33.28
N ALA A 18 3.78 -6.80 33.80
CA ALA A 18 3.60 -7.21 35.18
C ALA A 18 4.08 -6.15 36.18
N VAL A 19 5.24 -5.53 35.92
CA VAL A 19 5.77 -4.42 36.74
C VAL A 19 4.84 -3.21 36.68
N LEU A 20 4.35 -2.82 35.49
CA LEU A 20 3.47 -1.66 35.33
C LEU A 20 2.09 -1.86 35.93
N ASP A 21 1.55 -3.07 35.88
CA ASP A 21 0.28 -3.44 36.49
C ASP A 21 0.35 -3.46 38.05
N SER A 22 1.54 -3.75 38.59
CA SER A 22 1.76 -3.69 40.06
C SER A 22 1.79 -2.25 40.61
N ILE A 23 1.87 -1.24 39.73
CA ILE A 23 1.87 0.18 40.11
C ILE A 23 0.40 0.65 40.19
N GLY A 24 -0.14 0.88 41.39
CA GLY A 24 -1.44 1.51 41.56
C GLY A 24 -1.45 2.96 41.04
N ASP A 25 -2.63 3.46 40.72
CA ASP A 25 -2.80 4.87 40.32
C ASP A 25 -2.74 5.85 41.50
N ASP A 26 -2.91 5.35 42.71
CA ASP A 26 -2.93 6.15 43.95
C ASP A 26 -1.54 6.74 44.22
N GLY A 27 -1.47 8.04 44.35
CA GLY A 27 -0.22 8.77 44.64
C GLY A 27 0.63 9.13 43.44
N LEU A 28 0.28 8.69 42.20
CA LEU A 28 0.98 9.12 40.99
C LEU A 28 0.56 10.53 40.57
N SER A 29 1.54 11.36 40.23
CA SER A 29 1.29 12.63 39.51
C SER A 29 0.66 12.35 38.14
N ARG A 30 0.04 13.37 37.52
CA ARG A 30 -0.50 13.25 36.15
C ARG A 30 0.58 12.80 35.15
N SER A 31 1.77 13.36 35.24
CA SER A 31 2.90 12.99 34.36
C SER A 31 3.30 11.52 34.55
N GLN A 32 3.40 11.05 35.81
CA GLN A 32 3.75 9.66 36.09
C GLN A 32 2.67 8.67 35.61
N ARG A 33 1.38 9.02 35.76
CA ARG A 33 0.28 8.21 35.21
C ARG A 33 0.34 8.12 33.70
N MET A 34 0.61 9.23 33.01
CA MET A 34 0.72 9.24 31.54
C MET A 34 1.94 8.45 31.07
N ARG A 35 3.10 8.57 31.76
CA ARG A 35 4.28 7.75 31.45
C ARG A 35 4.01 6.26 31.68
N ARG A 36 3.35 5.89 32.77
CA ARG A 36 2.93 4.51 33.03
C ARG A 36 2.05 3.99 31.89
N LEU A 37 1.06 4.76 31.50
CA LEU A 37 0.14 4.40 30.43
C LEU A 37 0.83 4.24 29.07
N LEU A 38 1.77 5.13 28.75
CA LEU A 38 2.58 5.04 27.52
C LEU A 38 3.43 3.77 27.51
N LEU A 39 4.13 3.49 28.62
CA LEU A 39 4.97 2.29 28.74
C LEU A 39 4.12 1.01 28.69
N LEU A 40 2.96 0.97 29.37
CA LEU A 40 2.05 -0.18 29.35
C LEU A 40 1.52 -0.45 27.93
N THR A 41 1.05 0.58 27.25
CA THR A 41 0.55 0.46 25.87
C THR A 41 1.66 0.00 24.92
N ASN A 42 2.90 0.49 25.13
CA ASN A 42 4.05 0.05 24.32
C ASN A 42 4.40 -1.42 24.62
N ALA A 43 4.38 -1.85 25.88
CA ALA A 43 4.62 -3.24 26.24
C ALA A 43 3.55 -4.19 25.66
N GLN A 44 2.27 -3.79 25.74
CA GLN A 44 1.15 -4.52 25.12
C GLN A 44 1.36 -4.65 23.60
N ASN A 45 1.73 -3.55 22.91
CA ASN A 45 2.03 -3.60 21.48
C ASN A 45 3.21 -4.54 21.16
N LYS A 46 4.23 -4.61 22.01
CA LYS A 46 5.36 -5.53 21.84
C LYS A 46 5.01 -7.01 22.12
N CYS A 47 3.94 -7.25 22.87
CA CYS A 47 3.37 -8.57 23.11
C CYS A 47 2.28 -8.93 22.07
N ASP A 48 2.23 -8.24 20.94
CA ASP A 48 1.27 -8.44 19.84
C ASP A 48 -0.21 -8.38 20.31
N THR A 49 -0.47 -7.58 21.35
CA THR A 49 -1.85 -7.34 21.81
C THR A 49 -2.60 -6.55 20.74
N VAL A 50 -3.72 -7.09 20.26
CA VAL A 50 -4.59 -6.44 19.28
C VAL A 50 -5.41 -5.35 19.98
N PHE A 51 -5.26 -4.11 19.56
CA PHE A 51 -6.03 -2.99 20.08
C PHE A 51 -7.42 -2.94 19.44
N ARG A 52 -8.46 -2.91 20.28
CA ARG A 52 -9.86 -2.84 19.83
C ARG A 52 -10.48 -1.45 19.98
N SER A 53 -9.71 -0.48 20.48
CA SER A 53 -10.11 0.90 20.71
C SER A 53 -8.89 1.80 20.65
N ASP A 54 -9.08 3.01 20.17
CA ASP A 54 -8.06 4.07 20.07
C ASP A 54 -8.06 5.05 21.25
N SER A 55 -8.98 4.86 22.22
CA SER A 55 -9.25 5.84 23.29
C SER A 55 -8.02 6.14 24.15
N ILE A 56 -7.24 5.10 24.52
CA ILE A 56 -6.01 5.26 25.32
C ILE A 56 -4.93 5.95 24.47
N GLN A 57 -4.77 5.53 23.23
CA GLN A 57 -3.74 6.06 22.35
C GLN A 57 -3.99 7.52 21.99
N ARG A 58 -5.25 7.93 21.78
CA ARG A 58 -5.64 9.33 21.62
C ARG A 58 -5.31 10.15 22.87
N LEU A 59 -5.65 9.65 24.04
CA LEU A 59 -5.32 10.33 25.30
C LEU A 59 -3.80 10.53 25.45
N LEU A 60 -2.99 9.55 25.00
CA LEU A 60 -1.53 9.65 24.99
C LEU A 60 -1.07 10.71 24.01
N VAL A 61 -1.59 10.74 22.79
CA VAL A 61 -1.25 11.76 21.79
C VAL A 61 -1.60 13.14 22.32
N ASP A 62 -2.84 13.35 22.80
CA ASP A 62 -3.28 14.65 23.32
C ASP A 62 -2.40 15.17 24.46
N TYR A 63 -1.93 14.28 25.31
CA TYR A 63 -1.03 14.66 26.40
C TYR A 63 0.39 14.97 25.90
N TYR A 64 0.97 14.06 25.12
CA TYR A 64 2.38 14.17 24.73
C TYR A 64 2.65 15.23 23.65
N GLU A 65 1.64 15.66 22.89
CA GLU A 65 1.78 16.80 21.96
C GLU A 65 2.28 18.07 22.67
N SER A 66 1.81 18.32 23.89
CA SER A 66 2.16 19.53 24.64
C SER A 66 3.20 19.31 25.76
N HIS A 67 3.42 18.06 26.18
CA HIS A 67 4.25 17.73 27.35
C HIS A 67 5.39 16.76 27.04
N GLY A 68 5.44 16.19 25.83
CA GLY A 68 6.38 15.13 25.49
C GLY A 68 7.65 15.62 24.78
N THR A 69 8.69 14.82 24.92
CA THR A 69 9.88 14.87 24.05
C THR A 69 9.53 14.45 22.62
N ALA A 70 10.43 14.70 21.67
CA ALA A 70 10.26 14.24 20.28
C ALA A 70 10.03 12.72 20.19
N ASN A 71 10.76 11.92 20.97
CA ASN A 71 10.63 10.47 21.01
C ASN A 71 9.31 10.00 21.64
N GLU A 72 8.86 10.66 22.70
CA GLU A 72 7.58 10.32 23.34
C GLU A 72 6.39 10.66 22.44
N ARG A 73 6.42 11.81 21.75
CA ARG A 73 5.41 12.14 20.73
C ARG A 73 5.41 11.12 19.59
N MET A 74 6.59 10.78 19.07
CA MET A 74 6.74 9.75 18.03
C MET A 74 6.15 8.42 18.48
N LEU A 75 6.43 7.97 19.71
CA LEU A 75 5.89 6.73 20.26
C LEU A 75 4.37 6.80 20.43
N ALA A 76 3.83 7.90 20.95
CA ALA A 76 2.38 8.06 21.14
C ALA A 76 1.63 7.97 19.79
N HIS A 77 2.08 8.69 18.77
CA HIS A 77 1.52 8.59 17.43
C HIS A 77 1.70 7.22 16.79
N TYR A 78 2.83 6.56 17.02
CA TYR A 78 3.05 5.18 16.55
C TYR A 78 2.03 4.22 17.16
N LEU A 79 1.79 4.29 18.46
CA LEU A 79 0.80 3.44 19.16
C LEU A 79 -0.63 3.73 18.68
N LEU A 80 -0.95 5.00 18.39
CA LEU A 80 -2.23 5.35 17.78
C LEU A 80 -2.36 4.76 16.38
N GLY A 81 -1.29 4.82 15.57
CA GLY A 81 -1.24 4.18 14.26
C GLY A 81 -1.42 2.66 14.35
N ARG A 82 -0.84 2.01 15.36
CA ARG A 82 -1.05 0.57 15.63
C ARG A 82 -2.49 0.27 15.99
N ALA A 83 -3.11 1.07 16.86
CA ALA A 83 -4.52 0.88 17.22
C ALA A 83 -5.44 1.00 15.99
N TYR A 84 -5.27 2.02 15.17
CA TYR A 84 -6.04 2.16 13.92
C TYR A 84 -5.80 1.01 12.96
N TYR A 85 -4.55 0.54 12.84
CA TYR A 85 -4.23 -0.60 11.98
C TYR A 85 -4.95 -1.87 12.44
N ASP A 86 -4.94 -2.15 13.74
CA ASP A 86 -5.60 -3.32 14.34
C ASP A 86 -7.14 -3.25 14.20
N MET A 87 -7.71 -2.05 14.20
CA MET A 87 -9.13 -1.81 13.95
C MET A 87 -9.51 -1.82 12.45
N GLY A 88 -8.52 -1.93 11.55
CA GLY A 88 -8.76 -1.89 10.11
C GLY A 88 -8.90 -0.49 9.51
N GLU A 89 -8.69 0.56 10.31
CA GLU A 89 -8.76 1.97 9.91
C GLU A 89 -7.44 2.41 9.23
N VAL A 90 -7.13 1.80 8.09
CA VAL A 90 -5.83 1.93 7.41
C VAL A 90 -5.45 3.39 7.07
N PRO A 91 -6.37 4.26 6.61
CA PRO A 91 -6.04 5.67 6.36
C PRO A 91 -5.60 6.41 7.62
N ALA A 92 -6.33 6.23 8.73
CA ALA A 92 -6.00 6.85 10.02
C ALA A 92 -4.69 6.29 10.61
N ALA A 93 -4.43 4.99 10.42
CA ALA A 93 -3.17 4.35 10.79
C ALA A 93 -1.99 5.00 10.06
N LEU A 94 -2.11 5.17 8.74
CA LEU A 94 -1.05 5.76 7.94
C LEU A 94 -0.81 7.24 8.28
N GLU A 95 -1.87 8.01 8.52
CA GLU A 95 -1.77 9.39 9.00
C GLU A 95 -1.03 9.46 10.35
N SER A 96 -1.40 8.59 11.30
CA SER A 96 -0.75 8.52 12.60
C SER A 96 0.73 8.13 12.50
N PHE A 97 1.10 7.19 11.63
CA PHE A 97 2.51 6.85 11.37
C PHE A 97 3.26 7.99 10.68
N GLN A 98 2.63 8.78 9.81
CA GLN A 98 3.24 9.97 9.22
C GLN A 98 3.49 11.04 10.28
N ASN A 99 2.52 11.26 11.18
CA ASN A 99 2.67 12.17 12.31
C ASN A 99 3.80 11.68 13.24
N ALA A 100 3.87 10.38 13.55
CA ALA A 100 4.98 9.80 14.30
C ALA A 100 6.33 10.11 13.64
N ALA A 101 6.46 9.88 12.34
CA ALA A 101 7.68 10.17 11.60
C ALA A 101 8.03 11.67 11.59
N SER A 102 7.04 12.56 11.57
CA SER A 102 7.25 14.01 11.60
C SER A 102 7.71 14.53 12.97
N CYS A 103 7.38 13.82 14.06
CA CYS A 103 7.84 14.13 15.40
C CYS A 103 9.33 13.82 15.61
N ALA A 104 9.93 12.95 14.79
CA ALA A 104 11.31 12.52 14.95
C ALA A 104 12.31 13.68 14.72
N ASP A 105 13.10 13.99 15.74
CA ASP A 105 14.22 14.92 15.62
C ASP A 105 15.48 14.18 15.18
N THR A 106 15.63 14.01 13.86
CA THR A 106 16.76 13.28 13.27
C THR A 106 18.10 14.03 13.31
N ILE A 107 18.10 15.28 13.80
CA ILE A 107 19.33 16.09 14.03
C ILE A 107 19.86 15.82 15.43
N SER A 108 18.99 15.55 16.40
CA SER A 108 19.37 15.21 17.76
C SER A 108 20.12 13.88 17.82
N LYS A 109 21.10 13.80 18.72
CA LYS A 109 21.81 12.54 19.02
C LYS A 109 20.94 11.54 19.76
N ASP A 110 19.88 12.04 20.43
CA ASP A 110 18.95 11.24 21.25
C ASP A 110 17.74 10.72 20.45
N CYS A 111 17.75 10.87 19.11
CA CYS A 111 16.68 10.35 18.26
C CYS A 111 16.58 8.83 18.39
N ASP A 112 15.39 8.33 18.74
CA ASP A 112 15.09 6.91 18.76
C ASP A 112 14.94 6.37 17.33
N TYR A 113 16.08 6.05 16.70
CA TYR A 113 16.11 5.50 15.35
C TYR A 113 15.49 4.11 15.27
N ARG A 114 15.46 3.32 16.36
CA ARG A 114 14.79 2.03 16.44
C ARG A 114 13.29 2.20 16.30
N GLN A 115 12.71 3.13 17.05
CA GLN A 115 11.28 3.43 16.94
C GLN A 115 10.94 4.03 15.58
N LEU A 116 11.76 4.93 15.05
CA LEU A 116 11.56 5.52 13.71
C LEU A 116 11.64 4.46 12.60
N SER A 117 12.52 3.46 12.74
CA SER A 117 12.59 2.32 11.83
C SER A 117 11.27 1.54 11.82
N ARG A 118 10.71 1.25 13.00
CA ARG A 118 9.40 0.58 13.13
C ARG A 118 8.27 1.37 12.49
N VAL A 119 8.25 2.70 12.68
CA VAL A 119 7.27 3.58 12.02
C VAL A 119 7.31 3.40 10.51
N TYR A 120 8.49 3.49 9.91
CA TYR A 120 8.64 3.33 8.46
C TYR A 120 8.37 1.90 7.99
N ALA A 121 8.69 0.88 8.78
CA ALA A 121 8.37 -0.51 8.46
C ALA A 121 6.86 -0.76 8.44
N GLN A 122 6.10 -0.20 9.40
CA GLN A 122 4.63 -0.29 9.39
C GLN A 122 4.02 0.41 8.17
N MET A 123 4.54 1.57 7.79
CA MET A 123 4.11 2.25 6.56
C MET A 123 4.41 1.40 5.31
N ALA A 124 5.59 0.79 5.25
CA ALA A 124 5.96 -0.09 4.14
C ALA A 124 5.04 -1.32 4.06
N GLU A 125 4.67 -1.92 5.20
CA GLU A 125 3.72 -3.03 5.27
C GLU A 125 2.32 -2.62 4.78
N ILE A 126 1.83 -1.45 5.19
CA ILE A 126 0.57 -0.90 4.69
C ILE A 126 0.63 -0.77 3.16
N PHE A 127 1.67 -0.16 2.62
CA PHE A 127 1.81 0.00 1.17
C PHE A 127 1.93 -1.34 0.44
N TYR A 128 2.60 -2.32 1.03
CA TYR A 128 2.63 -3.69 0.51
C TYR A 128 1.22 -4.29 0.41
N LYS A 129 0.43 -4.22 1.48
CA LYS A 129 -0.95 -4.72 1.52
C LYS A 129 -1.86 -3.99 0.53
N GLN A 130 -1.57 -2.72 0.24
CA GLN A 130 -2.26 -1.93 -0.78
C GLN A 130 -1.71 -2.15 -2.20
N GLN A 131 -0.72 -3.04 -2.39
CA GLN A 131 -0.05 -3.31 -3.66
C GLN A 131 0.65 -2.08 -4.28
N LEU A 132 1.01 -1.11 -3.44
CA LEU A 132 1.78 0.08 -3.80
C LEU A 132 3.28 -0.19 -3.61
N TYR A 133 3.82 -1.05 -4.46
CA TYR A 133 5.16 -1.62 -4.29
C TYR A 133 6.30 -0.60 -4.36
N ARG A 134 6.12 0.49 -5.10
CA ARG A 134 7.13 1.57 -5.15
C ARG A 134 7.20 2.33 -3.84
N GLU A 135 6.07 2.62 -3.23
CA GLU A 135 5.96 3.25 -1.92
C GLU A 135 6.46 2.30 -0.83
N GLN A 136 6.14 1.01 -0.90
CA GLN A 136 6.70 -0.02 -0.02
C GLN A 136 8.23 0.05 -0.02
N MET A 137 8.89 0.00 -1.17
CA MET A 137 10.36 0.09 -1.26
C MET A 137 10.90 1.40 -0.69
N LYS A 138 10.23 2.53 -0.99
CA LYS A 138 10.63 3.85 -0.48
C LYS A 138 10.67 3.88 1.05
N TYR A 139 9.62 3.37 1.70
CA TYR A 139 9.52 3.36 3.16
C TYR A 139 10.34 2.23 3.79
N GLY A 140 10.46 1.08 3.15
CA GLY A 140 11.37 0.01 3.54
C GLY A 140 12.83 0.47 3.59
N ARG A 141 13.29 1.23 2.59
CA ARG A 141 14.63 1.84 2.58
C ARG A 141 14.83 2.86 3.69
N LYS A 142 13.78 3.61 4.05
CA LYS A 142 13.86 4.53 5.20
C LYS A 142 13.98 3.74 6.50
N ALA A 143 13.21 2.67 6.66
CA ALA A 143 13.28 1.78 7.81
C ALA A 143 14.69 1.17 7.96
N ALA A 144 15.24 0.60 6.88
CA ALA A 144 16.59 0.05 6.86
C ALA A 144 17.65 1.08 7.28
N ARG A 145 17.58 2.31 6.75
CA ARG A 145 18.52 3.39 7.12
C ARG A 145 18.43 3.75 8.61
N CYS A 146 17.24 3.76 9.18
CA CYS A 146 17.05 4.01 10.60
C CYS A 146 17.61 2.87 11.45
N ALA A 147 17.36 1.61 11.07
CA ALA A 147 17.91 0.44 11.73
C ALA A 147 19.46 0.45 11.71
N TRP A 148 20.09 0.80 10.57
CA TRP A 148 21.53 0.98 10.49
C TRP A 148 22.04 2.05 11.44
N LYS A 149 21.33 3.17 11.60
CA LYS A 149 21.71 4.25 12.54
C LYS A 149 21.58 3.78 14.00
N ASP A 150 20.61 2.92 14.30
CA ASP A 150 20.43 2.29 15.62
C ASP A 150 21.42 1.13 15.87
N LYS A 151 22.26 0.77 14.88
CA LYS A 151 23.16 -0.39 14.91
C LYS A 151 22.43 -1.75 14.99
N ASP A 152 21.14 -1.76 14.69
CA ASP A 152 20.34 -2.98 14.55
C ASP A 152 20.52 -3.55 13.14
N THR A 153 21.62 -4.29 12.96
CA THR A 153 22.01 -4.85 11.66
C THR A 153 20.98 -5.83 11.14
N LEU A 154 20.43 -6.68 12.01
CA LEU A 154 19.44 -7.68 11.61
C LEU A 154 18.19 -7.04 11.03
N SER A 155 17.58 -6.10 11.76
CA SER A 155 16.40 -5.38 11.28
C SER A 155 16.68 -4.59 10.00
N ALA A 156 17.88 -4.04 9.85
CA ALA A 156 18.25 -3.31 8.64
C ALA A 156 18.33 -4.25 7.41
N LEU A 157 18.88 -5.45 7.57
CA LEU A 157 18.95 -6.46 6.52
C LEU A 157 17.56 -7.01 6.18
N MET A 158 16.72 -7.28 7.17
CA MET A 158 15.33 -7.70 6.98
C MET A 158 14.54 -6.65 6.16
N CYS A 159 14.69 -5.37 6.49
CA CYS A 159 14.04 -4.30 5.71
C CYS A 159 14.58 -4.22 4.28
N TYR A 160 15.87 -4.46 4.06
CA TYR A 160 16.46 -4.50 2.73
C TYR A 160 15.94 -5.69 1.92
N GLU A 161 15.89 -6.86 2.51
CA GLU A 161 15.38 -8.09 1.89
C GLU A 161 13.93 -7.93 1.38
N GLN A 162 13.10 -7.19 2.10
CA GLN A 162 11.70 -6.94 1.71
C GLN A 162 11.55 -6.26 0.34
N GLU A 163 12.59 -5.65 -0.21
CA GLU A 163 12.56 -5.14 -1.59
C GLU A 163 12.31 -6.23 -2.63
N TYR A 164 12.72 -7.48 -2.35
CA TYR A 164 12.45 -8.64 -3.18
C TYR A 164 10.99 -8.77 -3.57
N VAL A 165 10.09 -8.61 -2.59
CA VAL A 165 8.66 -8.76 -2.82
C VAL A 165 8.16 -7.74 -3.83
N ALA A 166 8.60 -6.49 -3.71
CA ALA A 166 8.25 -5.43 -4.64
C ALA A 166 8.78 -5.72 -6.06
N TYR A 167 10.05 -6.11 -6.20
CA TYR A 167 10.62 -6.46 -7.49
C TYR A 167 9.88 -7.64 -8.14
N LYS A 168 9.57 -8.68 -7.37
CA LYS A 168 8.82 -9.84 -7.84
C LYS A 168 7.42 -9.45 -8.34
N LYS A 169 6.70 -8.63 -7.58
CA LYS A 169 5.35 -8.16 -7.94
C LYS A 169 5.34 -7.21 -9.14
N LEU A 170 6.43 -6.50 -9.37
CA LEU A 170 6.64 -5.66 -10.55
C LEU A 170 7.13 -6.44 -11.78
N GLY A 171 7.35 -7.75 -11.67
CA GLY A 171 7.87 -8.58 -12.76
C GLY A 171 9.37 -8.44 -13.01
N LEU A 172 10.10 -7.79 -12.11
CA LEU A 172 11.54 -7.54 -12.21
C LEU A 172 12.33 -8.70 -11.56
N THR A 173 12.20 -9.89 -12.15
CA THR A 173 12.68 -11.16 -11.57
C THR A 173 14.18 -11.16 -11.27
N ASP A 174 15.01 -10.65 -12.17
CA ASP A 174 16.47 -10.62 -11.96
C ASP A 174 16.87 -9.70 -10.80
N SER A 175 16.20 -8.55 -10.68
CA SER A 175 16.39 -7.65 -9.53
C SER A 175 15.94 -8.30 -8.22
N ALA A 176 14.86 -9.07 -8.25
CA ALA A 176 14.38 -9.81 -7.09
C ALA A 176 15.42 -10.85 -6.64
N VAL A 177 15.96 -11.65 -7.57
CA VAL A 177 17.01 -12.62 -7.28
C VAL A 177 18.26 -11.93 -6.73
N TYR A 178 18.71 -10.86 -7.38
CA TYR A 178 19.89 -10.10 -6.94
C TYR A 178 19.76 -9.57 -5.49
N VAL A 179 18.59 -9.02 -5.13
CA VAL A 179 18.36 -8.51 -3.76
C VAL A 179 18.51 -9.61 -2.73
N ILE A 180 17.92 -10.79 -2.99
CA ILE A 180 18.00 -11.93 -2.06
C ILE A 180 19.43 -12.45 -1.93
N GLU A 181 20.14 -12.62 -3.03
CA GLU A 181 21.52 -13.11 -2.99
C GLU A 181 22.45 -12.15 -2.25
N ASN A 182 22.27 -10.86 -2.49
CA ASN A 182 23.02 -9.84 -1.78
C ASN A 182 22.63 -9.78 -0.29
N ALA A 183 21.34 -9.91 0.04
CA ALA A 183 20.88 -10.00 1.43
C ALA A 183 21.48 -11.21 2.14
N ALA A 184 21.44 -12.39 1.51
CA ALA A 184 22.04 -13.61 2.07
C ALA A 184 23.53 -13.46 2.31
N SER A 185 24.28 -12.87 1.37
CA SER A 185 25.70 -12.56 1.54
C SER A 185 25.96 -11.62 2.71
N LEU A 186 25.10 -10.62 2.90
CA LEU A 186 25.20 -9.69 4.03
C LEU A 186 24.83 -10.38 5.35
N TYR A 187 23.80 -11.22 5.39
CA TYR A 187 23.47 -12.02 6.57
C TYR A 187 24.64 -12.89 7.00
N ASP A 188 25.28 -13.60 6.06
CA ASP A 188 26.49 -14.39 6.35
C ASP A 188 27.63 -13.52 6.91
N LYS A 189 27.89 -12.40 6.26
CA LYS A 189 28.94 -11.45 6.68
C LYS A 189 28.75 -10.96 8.11
N TYR A 190 27.49 -10.76 8.53
CA TYR A 190 27.17 -10.26 9.86
C TYR A 190 26.84 -11.35 10.89
N GLY A 191 26.99 -12.64 10.53
CA GLY A 191 26.85 -13.76 11.46
C GLY A 191 25.42 -14.27 11.65
N TYR A 192 24.57 -14.13 10.62
CA TYR A 192 23.18 -14.61 10.59
C TYR A 192 23.00 -15.71 9.52
N PRO A 193 23.67 -16.89 9.61
CA PRO A 193 23.62 -17.90 8.56
C PRO A 193 22.24 -18.53 8.38
N SER A 194 21.44 -18.63 9.44
CA SER A 194 20.07 -19.13 9.36
C SER A 194 19.19 -18.19 8.53
N ASP A 195 19.28 -16.88 8.77
CA ASP A 195 18.54 -15.88 8.00
C ASP A 195 19.00 -15.86 6.54
N ALA A 196 20.30 -16.04 6.28
CA ALA A 196 20.82 -16.19 4.92
C ALA A 196 20.20 -17.40 4.20
N ALA A 197 20.10 -18.53 4.87
CA ALA A 197 19.50 -19.73 4.31
C ALA A 197 17.99 -19.56 4.06
N ILE A 198 17.27 -18.92 5.00
CA ILE A 198 15.84 -18.60 4.86
C ILE A 198 15.62 -17.68 3.65
N SER A 199 16.42 -16.63 3.55
CA SER A 199 16.38 -15.67 2.44
C SER A 199 16.56 -16.39 1.09
N LEU A 200 17.61 -17.22 0.93
CA LEU A 200 17.85 -17.99 -0.29
C LEU A 200 16.70 -18.96 -0.62
N GLY A 201 16.06 -19.55 0.40
CA GLY A 201 14.88 -20.41 0.23
C GLY A 201 13.75 -19.73 -0.53
N THR A 202 13.58 -18.41 -0.38
CA THR A 202 12.49 -17.65 -1.00
C THR A 202 12.58 -17.57 -2.52
N ILE A 203 13.79 -17.66 -3.10
CA ILE A 203 14.01 -17.56 -4.55
C ILE A 203 14.19 -18.92 -5.25
N VAL A 204 14.17 -20.03 -4.52
CA VAL A 204 14.34 -21.37 -5.11
C VAL A 204 13.32 -21.64 -6.22
N LEU A 205 12.04 -21.34 -5.97
CA LEU A 205 11.00 -21.49 -7.00
C LEU A 205 11.31 -20.66 -8.25
N THR A 206 11.72 -19.42 -8.06
CA THR A 206 12.07 -18.51 -9.16
C THR A 206 13.26 -19.07 -9.99
N LEU A 207 14.25 -19.66 -9.35
CA LEU A 207 15.38 -20.29 -10.03
C LEU A 207 14.95 -21.55 -10.80
N ILE A 208 14.05 -22.36 -10.25
CA ILE A 208 13.45 -23.51 -10.95
C ILE A 208 12.71 -23.05 -12.21
N GLU A 209 11.91 -22.00 -12.11
CA GLU A 209 11.17 -21.41 -13.23
C GLU A 209 12.08 -20.84 -14.31
N LYS A 210 13.24 -20.29 -13.93
CA LYS A 210 14.30 -19.84 -14.86
C LYS A 210 15.13 -20.98 -15.46
N GLY A 211 15.00 -22.20 -14.95
CA GLY A 211 15.82 -23.34 -15.37
C GLY A 211 17.22 -23.38 -14.74
N GLU A 212 17.48 -22.56 -13.73
CA GLU A 212 18.75 -22.51 -12.99
C GLU A 212 18.80 -23.62 -11.92
N TYR A 213 18.65 -24.89 -12.33
CA TYR A 213 18.44 -26.02 -11.42
C TYR A 213 19.60 -26.29 -10.47
N SER A 214 20.84 -26.11 -10.92
CA SER A 214 22.02 -26.32 -10.07
C SER A 214 22.04 -25.35 -8.89
N LYS A 215 21.75 -24.10 -9.15
CA LYS A 215 21.69 -23.05 -8.14
C LYS A 215 20.48 -23.24 -7.20
N ALA A 216 19.33 -23.60 -7.78
CA ALA A 216 18.14 -23.94 -7.01
C ALA A 216 18.42 -25.09 -6.02
N TYR A 217 19.14 -26.13 -6.46
CA TYR A 217 19.52 -27.25 -5.61
C TYR A 217 20.44 -26.83 -4.46
N GLU A 218 21.46 -26.05 -4.75
CA GLU A 218 22.39 -25.53 -3.73
C GLU A 218 21.63 -24.75 -2.65
N TYR A 219 20.74 -23.84 -3.06
CA TYR A 219 19.95 -23.03 -2.12
C TYR A 219 18.93 -23.86 -1.34
N MET A 220 18.29 -24.85 -1.99
CA MET A 220 17.43 -25.81 -1.29
C MET A 220 18.17 -26.56 -0.20
N LYS A 221 19.35 -27.08 -0.52
CA LYS A 221 20.19 -27.82 0.45
C LYS A 221 20.62 -26.96 1.62
N ARG A 222 20.99 -25.73 1.34
CA ARG A 222 21.33 -24.76 2.37
C ARG A 222 20.14 -24.44 3.25
N TYR A 223 18.95 -24.19 2.64
CA TYR A 223 17.71 -23.94 3.35
C TYR A 223 17.34 -25.12 4.25
N GLU A 224 17.37 -26.33 3.74
CA GLU A 224 17.10 -27.56 4.52
C GLU A 224 18.03 -27.73 5.73
N LYS A 225 19.29 -27.37 5.58
CA LYS A 225 20.32 -27.60 6.60
C LYS A 225 20.42 -26.51 7.64
N GLU A 226 20.27 -25.24 7.22
CA GLU A 226 20.67 -24.06 8.01
C GLU A 226 19.50 -23.21 8.47
N SER A 227 18.29 -23.33 7.85
CA SER A 227 17.14 -22.49 8.22
C SER A 227 16.59 -22.74 9.63
N GLY A 228 16.81 -23.93 10.18
CA GLY A 228 16.19 -24.33 11.45
C GLY A 228 14.71 -24.74 11.33
N PHE A 229 14.16 -24.80 10.10
CA PHE A 229 12.75 -25.13 9.86
C PHE A 229 12.49 -26.62 9.65
N PHE A 230 13.52 -27.48 9.70
CA PHE A 230 13.37 -28.89 9.45
C PHE A 230 13.72 -29.71 10.71
N ASP A 231 12.89 -30.72 10.95
CA ASP A 231 13.18 -31.72 11.98
C ASP A 231 14.25 -32.75 11.50
N ASN A 232 14.63 -33.64 12.40
CA ASN A 232 15.64 -34.70 12.11
C ASN A 232 15.17 -35.70 11.03
N GLU A 233 13.87 -35.75 10.74
CA GLU A 233 13.26 -36.61 9.72
C GLU A 233 13.15 -35.89 8.36
N GLY A 234 13.53 -34.62 8.29
CA GLY A 234 13.43 -33.78 7.11
C GLY A 234 12.00 -33.27 6.83
N ASN A 235 11.15 -33.22 7.86
CA ASN A 235 9.86 -32.55 7.76
C ASN A 235 10.03 -31.08 8.09
N ILE A 236 9.32 -30.23 7.32
CA ILE A 236 9.30 -28.82 7.60
C ILE A 236 8.27 -28.50 8.69
N ILE A 237 8.53 -27.49 9.51
CA ILE A 237 7.62 -27.03 10.55
C ILE A 237 6.30 -26.52 9.94
N LYS A 238 5.24 -26.60 10.75
CA LYS A 238 3.90 -26.13 10.35
C LYS A 238 3.91 -24.66 9.94
N GLY A 239 3.19 -24.37 8.85
CA GLY A 239 3.10 -23.03 8.26
C GLY A 239 4.11 -22.77 7.14
N HIS A 240 5.02 -23.70 6.87
CA HIS A 240 6.01 -23.61 5.80
C HIS A 240 5.88 -24.73 4.75
N GLU A 241 4.76 -25.45 4.76
CA GLU A 241 4.51 -26.65 3.95
C GLU A 241 4.63 -26.40 2.45
N TYR A 242 4.39 -25.17 1.97
CA TYR A 242 4.56 -24.77 0.57
C TYR A 242 5.92 -25.15 -0.02
N TYR A 243 6.93 -25.35 0.85
CA TYR A 243 8.22 -25.85 0.44
C TYR A 243 8.15 -27.24 -0.24
N TYR A 244 7.20 -28.08 0.13
CA TYR A 244 7.04 -29.40 -0.52
C TYR A 244 6.63 -29.25 -1.99
N LYS A 245 5.79 -28.26 -2.36
CA LYS A 245 5.53 -27.92 -3.76
C LYS A 245 6.81 -27.55 -4.49
N VAL A 246 7.61 -26.65 -3.89
CA VAL A 246 8.87 -26.19 -4.49
C VAL A 246 9.81 -27.37 -4.74
N LYS A 247 9.98 -28.24 -3.75
CA LYS A 247 10.82 -29.45 -3.86
C LYS A 247 10.25 -30.44 -4.86
N GLY A 248 8.94 -30.62 -4.89
CA GLY A 248 8.25 -31.44 -5.89
C GLY A 248 8.45 -30.94 -7.31
N LEU A 249 8.36 -29.62 -7.53
CA LEU A 249 8.65 -29.01 -8.83
C LEU A 249 10.10 -29.20 -9.27
N TYR A 250 11.05 -29.05 -8.34
CA TYR A 250 12.46 -29.34 -8.62
C TYR A 250 12.63 -30.79 -9.08
N CYS A 251 12.05 -31.76 -8.35
CA CYS A 251 12.11 -33.18 -8.71
C CYS A 251 11.46 -33.43 -10.09
N LEU A 252 10.31 -32.84 -10.35
CA LEU A 252 9.59 -32.97 -11.62
C LEU A 252 10.43 -32.47 -12.81
N ARG A 253 11.09 -31.31 -12.65
CA ARG A 253 11.96 -30.72 -13.68
C ARG A 253 13.23 -31.53 -13.94
N ASN A 254 13.67 -32.32 -12.94
CA ASN A 254 14.80 -33.24 -13.05
C ASN A 254 14.38 -34.69 -13.32
N ALA A 255 13.16 -34.91 -13.81
CA ALA A 255 12.61 -36.24 -14.16
C ALA A 255 12.56 -37.25 -13.00
N GLN A 256 12.60 -36.80 -11.74
CA GLN A 256 12.47 -37.63 -10.54
C GLN A 256 11.00 -37.76 -10.16
N LEU A 257 10.21 -38.50 -10.99
CA LEU A 257 8.76 -38.46 -10.96
C LEU A 257 8.17 -39.00 -9.65
N ASP A 258 8.72 -40.10 -9.10
CA ASP A 258 8.28 -40.68 -7.82
C ASP A 258 8.50 -39.71 -6.65
N SER A 259 9.64 -39.05 -6.64
CA SER A 259 9.96 -38.02 -5.63
C SER A 259 9.04 -36.81 -5.77
N ALA A 260 8.75 -36.40 -7.00
CA ALA A 260 7.83 -35.29 -7.27
C ALA A 260 6.42 -35.61 -6.74
N GLU A 261 5.92 -36.83 -7.02
CA GLU A 261 4.64 -37.29 -6.50
C GLU A 261 4.60 -37.31 -4.97
N TYR A 262 5.64 -37.85 -4.36
CA TYR A 262 5.75 -37.89 -2.91
C TYR A 262 5.64 -36.50 -2.26
N PHE A 263 6.37 -35.51 -2.79
CA PHE A 263 6.35 -34.17 -2.22
C PHE A 263 5.04 -33.43 -2.47
N PHE A 264 4.44 -33.55 -3.65
CA PHE A 264 3.13 -32.93 -3.91
C PHE A 264 2.03 -33.56 -3.04
N ARG A 265 2.05 -34.88 -2.83
CA ARG A 265 1.12 -35.54 -1.91
C ARG A 265 1.37 -35.16 -0.45
N LYS A 266 2.63 -34.93 -0.08
CA LYS A 266 3.01 -34.46 1.25
C LYS A 266 2.50 -33.06 1.50
N GLU A 267 2.55 -32.17 0.49
CA GLU A 267 1.93 -30.85 0.51
C GLU A 267 0.43 -30.95 0.81
N LEU A 268 -0.31 -31.74 0.03
CA LEU A 268 -1.77 -31.92 0.22
C LEU A 268 -2.13 -32.49 1.59
N ARG A 269 -1.28 -33.35 2.17
CA ARG A 269 -1.55 -33.95 3.49
C ARG A 269 -1.28 -33.00 4.65
N ASN A 270 -0.25 -32.20 4.54
CA ASN A 270 0.27 -31.39 5.64
C ASN A 270 -0.26 -29.95 5.60
N GLY A 271 -0.35 -29.35 4.41
CA GLY A 271 -0.86 -27.98 4.23
C GLY A 271 -2.39 -27.98 4.19
N GLN A 272 -3.02 -27.32 5.16
CA GLN A 272 -4.48 -27.37 5.35
C GLN A 272 -5.22 -26.14 4.80
N ASP A 273 -4.51 -25.09 4.46
CA ASP A 273 -5.10 -23.89 3.87
C ASP A 273 -5.31 -24.04 2.36
N PHE A 274 -6.16 -23.20 1.80
CA PHE A 274 -6.49 -23.24 0.37
C PHE A 274 -5.29 -23.06 -0.55
N ASN A 275 -4.29 -22.28 -0.14
CA ASN A 275 -3.08 -22.04 -0.93
C ASN A 275 -2.22 -23.31 -1.03
N ASN A 276 -1.98 -24.00 0.08
CA ASN A 276 -1.23 -25.25 0.11
C ASN A 276 -1.98 -26.37 -0.60
N GLN A 277 -3.31 -26.46 -0.45
CA GLN A 277 -4.15 -27.43 -1.16
C GLN A 277 -4.13 -27.20 -2.68
N ASN A 278 -4.26 -25.95 -3.14
CA ASN A 278 -4.10 -25.59 -4.55
C ASN A 278 -2.70 -25.96 -5.05
N ALA A 279 -1.67 -25.61 -4.30
CA ALA A 279 -0.26 -25.81 -4.65
C ALA A 279 0.08 -27.27 -4.88
N GLY A 280 -0.35 -28.16 -3.98
CA GLY A 280 -0.13 -29.61 -4.10
C GLY A 280 -0.90 -30.23 -5.27
N ALA A 281 -2.14 -29.80 -5.47
CA ALA A 281 -2.98 -30.27 -6.58
C ALA A 281 -2.43 -29.84 -7.95
N GLU A 282 -2.01 -28.58 -8.09
CA GLU A 282 -1.34 -28.10 -9.32
C GLU A 282 -0.07 -28.90 -9.63
N GLY A 283 0.72 -29.21 -8.59
CA GLY A 283 1.90 -30.05 -8.73
C GLY A 283 1.58 -31.44 -9.26
N LEU A 284 0.56 -32.09 -8.70
CA LEU A 284 0.10 -33.41 -9.15
C LEU A 284 -0.50 -33.35 -10.57
N ALA A 285 -1.26 -32.32 -10.90
CA ALA A 285 -1.78 -32.15 -12.27
C ALA A 285 -0.63 -32.03 -13.29
N GLN A 286 0.43 -31.28 -12.98
CA GLN A 286 1.62 -31.16 -13.83
C GLN A 286 2.36 -32.50 -13.95
N LEU A 287 2.51 -33.24 -12.87
CA LEU A 287 3.14 -34.55 -12.86
C LEU A 287 2.36 -35.54 -13.73
N TYR A 288 1.04 -35.65 -13.52
CA TYR A 288 0.20 -36.59 -14.27
C TYR A 288 0.06 -36.21 -15.75
N LYS A 289 0.23 -34.93 -16.10
CA LYS A 289 0.38 -34.51 -17.49
C LYS A 289 1.65 -35.11 -18.13
N VAL A 290 2.76 -35.12 -17.42
CA VAL A 290 4.01 -35.76 -17.87
C VAL A 290 3.83 -37.29 -17.99
N LEU A 291 3.08 -37.89 -17.07
CA LEU A 291 2.77 -39.33 -17.06
C LEU A 291 1.67 -39.75 -18.06
N ASN A 292 1.13 -38.83 -18.85
CA ASN A 292 0.01 -39.07 -19.78
C ASN A 292 -1.21 -39.75 -19.13
N ALA A 293 -1.60 -39.32 -17.93
CA ALA A 293 -2.75 -39.84 -17.17
C ALA A 293 -3.90 -38.80 -17.14
N PRO A 294 -4.71 -38.70 -18.20
CA PRO A 294 -5.69 -37.63 -18.38
C PRO A 294 -6.74 -37.54 -17.27
N ASP A 295 -7.23 -38.69 -16.76
CA ASP A 295 -8.21 -38.72 -15.67
C ASP A 295 -7.65 -38.10 -14.38
N SER A 296 -6.38 -38.36 -14.07
CA SER A 296 -5.71 -37.78 -12.93
C SER A 296 -5.45 -36.29 -13.15
N VAL A 297 -5.09 -35.89 -14.36
CA VAL A 297 -4.96 -34.46 -14.72
C VAL A 297 -6.27 -33.74 -14.49
N ALA A 298 -7.38 -34.26 -15.01
CA ALA A 298 -8.69 -33.67 -14.84
C ALA A 298 -9.05 -33.52 -13.36
N LYS A 299 -8.93 -34.62 -12.59
CA LYS A 299 -9.20 -34.65 -11.15
C LYS A 299 -8.44 -33.56 -10.37
N TYR A 300 -7.12 -33.49 -10.55
CA TYR A 300 -6.29 -32.57 -9.77
C TYR A 300 -6.38 -31.13 -10.28
N THR A 301 -6.66 -30.93 -11.55
CA THR A 301 -6.95 -29.60 -12.10
C THR A 301 -8.27 -29.05 -11.56
N GLU A 302 -9.33 -29.87 -11.52
CA GLU A 302 -10.62 -29.49 -10.96
C GLU A 302 -10.51 -29.15 -9.47
N TYR A 303 -9.77 -29.97 -8.71
CA TYR A 303 -9.52 -29.71 -7.29
C TYR A 303 -8.72 -28.44 -7.07
N ALA A 304 -7.65 -28.20 -7.83
CA ALA A 304 -6.87 -26.97 -7.77
C ALA A 304 -7.73 -25.74 -8.11
N TYR A 305 -8.60 -25.86 -9.12
CA TYR A 305 -9.53 -24.79 -9.48
C TYR A 305 -10.49 -24.44 -8.34
N ALA A 306 -11.10 -25.46 -7.70
CA ALA A 306 -11.98 -25.25 -6.56
C ALA A 306 -11.28 -24.57 -5.38
N MET A 307 -10.02 -24.94 -5.10
CA MET A 307 -9.21 -24.30 -4.04
C MET A 307 -8.83 -22.86 -4.42
N SER A 308 -8.51 -22.63 -5.69
CA SER A 308 -8.23 -21.29 -6.22
C SER A 308 -9.46 -20.39 -6.16
N ASP A 309 -10.63 -20.87 -6.51
CA ASP A 309 -11.90 -20.12 -6.42
C ASP A 309 -12.21 -19.71 -4.98
N SER A 310 -12.01 -20.62 -4.02
CA SER A 310 -12.14 -20.34 -2.59
C SER A 310 -11.16 -19.28 -2.11
N MET A 311 -9.92 -19.32 -2.57
CA MET A 311 -8.89 -18.31 -2.28
C MET A 311 -9.27 -16.95 -2.91
N TYR A 312 -9.79 -16.93 -4.15
CA TYR A 312 -10.25 -15.70 -4.81
C TYR A 312 -11.45 -15.08 -4.10
N ALA A 313 -12.40 -15.88 -3.62
CA ALA A 313 -13.53 -15.39 -2.84
C ALA A 313 -13.07 -14.69 -1.55
N GLN A 314 -12.12 -15.27 -0.85
CA GLN A 314 -11.49 -14.67 0.33
C GLN A 314 -10.72 -13.38 -0.03
N MET A 315 -9.90 -13.40 -1.08
CA MET A 315 -9.14 -12.23 -1.55
C MET A 315 -10.04 -11.10 -2.06
N THR A 316 -11.18 -11.40 -2.67
CA THR A 316 -12.09 -10.38 -3.21
C THR A 316 -12.70 -9.55 -2.10
N THR A 317 -13.09 -10.17 -0.98
CA THR A 317 -13.58 -9.47 0.21
C THR A 317 -12.51 -8.53 0.79
N GLU A 318 -11.27 -8.99 0.90
CA GLU A 318 -10.14 -8.18 1.34
C GLU A 318 -9.81 -7.06 0.34
N THR A 319 -9.98 -7.31 -0.96
CA THR A 319 -9.67 -6.32 -2.02
C THR A 319 -10.67 -5.17 -2.03
N VAL A 320 -11.95 -5.44 -1.78
CA VAL A 320 -12.98 -4.39 -1.64
C VAL A 320 -12.69 -3.51 -0.42
N GLY A 321 -12.32 -4.11 0.71
CA GLY A 321 -11.86 -3.38 1.89
C GLY A 321 -10.63 -2.51 1.61
N ARG A 322 -9.67 -3.05 0.87
CA ARG A 322 -8.44 -2.32 0.45
C ARG A 322 -8.74 -1.16 -0.50
N LEU A 323 -9.63 -1.33 -1.47
CA LEU A 323 -10.00 -0.27 -2.41
C LEU A 323 -10.72 0.90 -1.71
N ASN A 324 -11.59 0.60 -0.75
CA ASN A 324 -12.23 1.63 0.07
C ASN A 324 -11.20 2.37 0.93
N ALA A 325 -10.31 1.64 1.60
CA ALA A 325 -9.23 2.22 2.40
C ALA A 325 -8.28 3.09 1.55
N MET A 326 -7.99 2.68 0.32
CA MET A 326 -7.13 3.44 -0.61
C MET A 326 -7.85 4.69 -1.15
N TYR A 327 -9.15 4.62 -1.37
CA TYR A 327 -9.96 5.78 -1.76
C TYR A 327 -9.99 6.84 -0.65
N ASP A 328 -10.24 6.41 0.58
CA ASP A 328 -10.25 7.29 1.74
C ASP A 328 -8.86 7.86 2.03
N TYR A 329 -7.79 7.06 1.91
CA TYR A 329 -6.41 7.53 2.01
C TYR A 329 -6.10 8.63 0.98
N ASN A 330 -6.41 8.40 -0.30
CA ASN A 330 -6.18 9.39 -1.35
C ASN A 330 -7.00 10.67 -1.11
N ARG A 331 -8.19 10.54 -0.56
CA ARG A 331 -9.03 11.67 -0.16
C ARG A 331 -8.40 12.46 1.00
N HIS A 332 -7.95 11.76 2.04
CA HIS A 332 -7.26 12.40 3.17
C HIS A 332 -5.92 13.02 2.78
N LEU A 333 -5.17 12.37 1.90
CA LEU A 333 -3.91 12.90 1.38
C LEU A 333 -4.14 14.20 0.58
N LYS A 334 -5.16 14.22 -0.25
CA LYS A 334 -5.57 15.44 -0.99
C LYS A 334 -6.03 16.55 -0.05
N LEU A 335 -6.78 16.21 1.01
CA LEU A 335 -7.21 17.17 2.03
C LEU A 335 -6.04 17.69 2.87
N ALA A 336 -5.11 16.83 3.25
CA ALA A 336 -3.90 17.21 3.97
C ALA A 336 -2.97 18.06 3.10
N GLU A 337 -2.80 17.71 1.82
CA GLU A 337 -2.06 18.52 0.87
C GLU A 337 -2.73 19.89 0.63
N ALA A 338 -4.06 19.92 0.53
CA ALA A 338 -4.82 21.16 0.41
C ALA A 338 -4.64 22.04 1.64
N LYS A 339 -4.78 21.48 2.86
CA LYS A 339 -4.54 22.20 4.13
C LYS A 339 -3.07 22.64 4.28
N SER A 340 -2.11 21.80 3.86
CA SER A 340 -0.69 22.15 3.86
C SER A 340 -0.39 23.30 2.89
N ARG A 341 -1.00 23.29 1.70
CA ARG A 341 -0.89 24.39 0.72
C ARG A 341 -1.56 25.67 1.25
N GLU A 342 -2.69 25.55 1.91
CA GLU A 342 -3.39 26.65 2.56
C GLU A 342 -2.57 27.25 3.73
N ALA A 343 -1.97 26.40 4.54
CA ALA A 343 -1.06 26.81 5.61
C ALA A 343 0.25 27.41 5.08
N GLN A 344 0.79 26.90 3.97
CA GLN A 344 1.94 27.50 3.29
C GLN A 344 1.58 28.83 2.63
N ALA A 345 0.38 28.93 2.01
CA ALA A 345 -0.11 30.16 1.45
C ALA A 345 -0.33 31.22 2.54
N THR A 346 -0.90 30.86 3.69
CA THR A 346 -1.07 31.78 4.85
C THR A 346 0.28 32.17 5.45
N ARG A 347 1.24 31.26 5.59
CA ARG A 347 2.60 31.61 6.04
C ARG A 347 3.30 32.52 5.05
N SER A 348 3.21 32.24 3.75
CA SER A 348 3.80 33.12 2.72
C SER A 348 3.12 34.49 2.69
N LEU A 349 1.80 34.55 2.94
CA LEU A 349 1.04 35.79 3.07
C LEU A 349 1.48 36.60 4.31
N VAL A 350 1.69 35.94 5.45
CA VAL A 350 2.21 36.56 6.67
C VAL A 350 3.66 37.06 6.45
N TRP A 351 4.49 36.29 5.76
CA TRP A 351 5.84 36.74 5.37
C TRP A 351 5.79 37.92 4.38
N ILE A 352 4.87 37.90 3.42
CA ILE A 352 4.67 39.00 2.46
C ILE A 352 4.17 40.26 3.19
N ILE A 353 3.21 40.10 4.12
CA ILE A 353 2.67 41.21 4.92
C ILE A 353 3.78 41.75 5.87
N SER A 354 4.56 40.87 6.53
CA SER A 354 5.66 41.30 7.41
C SER A 354 6.78 41.98 6.62
N LEU A 355 7.14 41.47 5.44
CA LEU A 355 8.06 42.12 4.52
C LEU A 355 7.50 43.46 3.98
N PHE A 356 6.18 43.50 3.75
CA PHE A 356 5.48 44.71 3.33
C PHE A 356 5.47 45.76 4.45
N CYS A 357 5.17 45.36 5.69
CA CYS A 357 5.29 46.25 6.85
C CYS A 357 6.71 46.71 7.08
N LEU A 358 7.71 45.84 6.93
CA LEU A 358 9.12 46.20 7.00
C LEU A 358 9.51 47.15 5.88
N SER A 359 8.97 46.93 4.65
CA SER A 359 9.25 47.84 3.52
C SER A 359 8.58 49.21 3.70
N ILE A 360 7.38 49.25 4.34
CA ILE A 360 6.75 50.51 4.70
C ILE A 360 7.53 51.24 5.77
N ILE A 361 8.01 50.56 6.80
CA ILE A 361 8.86 51.14 7.84
C ILE A 361 10.18 51.66 7.24
N LEU A 362 10.78 50.84 6.34
CA LEU A 362 11.99 51.25 5.62
C LEU A 362 11.75 52.40 4.65
N SER A 363 10.58 52.40 3.97
CA SER A 363 10.21 53.49 3.06
C SER A 363 9.87 54.79 3.82
N LEU A 364 9.24 54.68 5.01
CA LEU A 364 9.04 55.83 5.92
C LEU A 364 10.38 56.37 6.44
N TYR A 365 11.30 55.47 6.80
CA TYR A 365 12.66 55.85 7.20
C TYR A 365 13.45 56.49 6.04
N ILE A 366 13.29 55.95 4.83
CA ILE A 366 13.88 56.50 3.61
C ILE A 366 13.21 57.81 3.19
N VAL A 367 11.89 57.96 3.40
CA VAL A 367 11.18 59.22 3.14
C VAL A 367 11.60 60.33 4.12
N ILE A 368 11.82 59.98 5.39
CA ILE A 368 12.41 60.91 6.40
C ILE A 368 13.83 61.33 5.99
N LEU A 369 14.58 60.37 5.40
CA LEU A 369 15.96 60.65 4.89
C LEU A 369 15.98 61.27 3.48
N LYS A 370 14.90 61.16 2.71
CA LYS A 370 14.87 61.52 1.27
C LYS A 370 13.80 62.54 0.91
N HIS A 371 13.65 63.60 1.64
CA HIS A 371 12.87 64.77 1.16
C HIS A 371 13.40 65.38 -0.17
N LYS A 372 14.48 64.77 -0.73
CA LYS A 372 15.17 65.25 -1.95
C LYS A 372 15.05 64.35 -3.21
N LYS A 373 14.38 63.20 -3.17
CA LYS A 373 14.33 62.29 -4.35
C LYS A 373 12.91 61.83 -4.70
N ARG A 374 11.91 62.68 -4.65
CA ARG A 374 10.50 62.31 -4.78
C ARG A 374 9.99 61.93 -6.18
N GLU A 375 10.66 62.34 -7.23
CA GLU A 375 10.08 62.14 -8.59
C GLU A 375 10.45 60.82 -9.27
N GLU A 376 11.60 60.23 -8.99
CA GLU A 376 11.99 58.96 -9.63
C GLU A 376 11.34 57.72 -9.01
N GLU A 377 10.82 57.80 -7.78
CA GLU A 377 10.23 56.65 -7.09
C GLU A 377 8.75 56.44 -7.44
N MET A 378 8.04 57.40 -7.96
CA MET A 378 6.62 57.28 -8.34
C MET A 378 6.44 56.37 -9.54
N VAL A 379 7.33 56.47 -10.54
CA VAL A 379 7.24 55.66 -11.78
C VAL A 379 7.54 54.18 -11.49
N ARG A 380 8.46 53.87 -10.57
CA ARG A 380 8.74 52.48 -10.17
C ARG A 380 7.62 51.80 -9.38
N ARG A 381 6.77 52.59 -8.69
CA ARG A 381 5.61 52.04 -7.97
C ARG A 381 4.48 51.57 -8.89
N GLU A 382 4.25 52.29 -9.99
CA GLU A 382 3.22 51.89 -10.96
C GLU A 382 3.56 50.56 -11.69
N GLU A 383 4.82 50.34 -12.05
CA GLU A 383 5.23 49.10 -12.69
C GLU A 383 5.11 47.85 -11.77
N ASN A 384 5.35 48.02 -10.45
CA ASN A 384 5.24 46.92 -9.50
C ASN A 384 3.80 46.53 -9.15
N LEU A 385 2.90 47.49 -9.16
CA LEU A 385 1.47 47.24 -8.99
C LEU A 385 0.85 46.54 -10.19
N TYR A 386 1.31 46.91 -11.40
CA TYR A 386 0.83 46.30 -12.62
C TYR A 386 1.28 44.83 -12.73
N LYS A 387 2.50 44.50 -12.32
CA LYS A 387 3.00 43.10 -12.26
C LYS A 387 2.22 42.24 -11.26
N ARG A 388 1.90 42.79 -10.08
CA ARG A 388 1.11 42.06 -9.06
C ARG A 388 -0.36 41.83 -9.46
N LEU A 389 -0.96 42.77 -10.22
CA LEU A 389 -2.32 42.58 -10.76
C LEU A 389 -2.37 41.45 -11.79
N VAL A 390 -1.35 41.32 -12.62
CA VAL A 390 -1.25 40.25 -13.61
C VAL A 390 -1.07 38.87 -12.92
N GLU A 391 -0.26 38.77 -11.87
CA GLU A 391 -0.06 37.52 -11.10
C GLU A 391 -1.33 37.09 -10.33
N LEU A 392 -2.11 38.06 -9.83
CA LEU A 392 -3.38 37.78 -9.15
C LEU A 392 -4.50 37.34 -10.13
N GLU A 393 -4.56 37.92 -11.33
CA GLU A 393 -5.49 37.49 -12.37
C GLU A 393 -5.22 36.05 -12.87
N ASP A 394 -3.96 35.67 -13.00
CA ASP A 394 -3.61 34.31 -13.42
C ASP A 394 -3.92 33.27 -12.34
N SER A 395 -3.69 33.59 -11.07
CA SER A 395 -4.06 32.73 -9.93
C SER A 395 -5.58 32.52 -9.79
N GLN A 396 -6.39 33.53 -10.10
CA GLN A 396 -7.86 33.41 -10.11
C GLN A 396 -8.36 32.52 -11.27
N LYS A 397 -7.77 32.64 -12.45
CA LYS A 397 -8.13 31.82 -13.61
C LYS A 397 -7.86 30.32 -13.38
N GLU A 398 -6.79 29.99 -12.66
CA GLU A 398 -6.47 28.60 -12.34
C GLU A 398 -7.47 27.98 -11.34
N LYS A 399 -7.86 28.75 -10.31
CA LYS A 399 -8.89 28.35 -9.34
C LYS A 399 -10.26 28.12 -10.00
N GLU A 400 -10.64 28.97 -10.96
CA GLU A 400 -11.90 28.80 -11.68
C GLU A 400 -11.92 27.58 -12.61
N ARG A 401 -10.79 27.26 -13.26
CA ARG A 401 -10.66 26.02 -14.07
C ARG A 401 -10.84 24.78 -13.21
N PHE A 402 -10.18 24.74 -12.06
CA PHE A 402 -10.26 23.59 -11.13
C PHE A 402 -11.68 23.39 -10.58
N LYS A 403 -12.36 24.49 -10.23
CA LYS A 403 -13.75 24.46 -9.78
C LYS A 403 -14.71 23.93 -10.87
N ARG A 404 -14.54 24.37 -12.11
CA ARG A 404 -15.34 23.91 -13.26
C ARG A 404 -15.20 22.40 -13.50
N THR A 405 -13.99 21.87 -13.34
CA THR A 405 -13.74 20.44 -13.52
C THR A 405 -14.44 19.58 -12.45
N ILE A 406 -14.39 20.02 -11.18
CA ILE A 406 -15.11 19.34 -10.08
C ILE A 406 -16.62 19.39 -10.27
N GLU A 407 -17.14 20.55 -10.64
CA GLU A 407 -18.58 20.74 -10.87
C GLU A 407 -19.07 19.91 -12.07
N GLN A 408 -18.23 19.71 -13.09
CA GLN A 408 -18.53 18.85 -14.23
C GLN A 408 -18.58 17.38 -13.80
N GLU A 409 -17.58 16.90 -13.06
CA GLU A 409 -17.58 15.51 -12.57
C GLU A 409 -18.77 15.21 -11.66
N GLN A 410 -19.12 16.14 -10.76
CA GLN A 410 -20.29 16.00 -9.90
C GLN A 410 -21.62 15.97 -10.69
N ARG A 411 -21.74 16.78 -11.72
CA ARG A 411 -22.93 16.77 -12.60
C ARG A 411 -23.12 15.43 -13.29
N ILE A 412 -22.05 14.86 -13.81
CA ILE A 412 -22.07 13.57 -14.49
C ILE A 412 -22.49 12.45 -13.54
N LEU A 413 -21.84 12.36 -12.38
CA LEU A 413 -22.09 11.32 -11.38
C LEU A 413 -23.49 11.42 -10.74
N ASN A 414 -24.05 12.62 -10.66
CA ASN A 414 -25.36 12.88 -10.08
C ASN A 414 -26.48 12.98 -11.13
N SER A 415 -26.19 12.77 -12.40
CA SER A 415 -27.18 12.80 -13.48
C SER A 415 -28.30 11.78 -13.23
N THR A 416 -29.49 12.11 -13.70
CA THR A 416 -30.68 11.23 -13.59
C THR A 416 -30.40 9.86 -14.19
N ILE A 417 -29.63 9.81 -15.26
CA ILE A 417 -29.27 8.57 -15.97
C ILE A 417 -28.30 7.74 -15.13
N ALA A 418 -27.27 8.36 -14.56
CA ALA A 418 -26.33 7.66 -13.69
C ALA A 418 -27.03 7.10 -12.43
N LYS A 419 -27.99 7.81 -11.87
CA LYS A 419 -28.83 7.34 -10.76
C LYS A 419 -29.71 6.17 -11.19
N HIS A 420 -30.38 6.27 -12.33
CA HIS A 420 -31.21 5.22 -12.89
C HIS A 420 -30.39 3.91 -13.07
N PHE A 421 -29.20 3.98 -13.62
CA PHE A 421 -28.33 2.80 -13.76
C PHE A 421 -27.85 2.26 -12.40
N ARG A 422 -27.64 3.09 -11.39
CA ARG A 422 -27.34 2.61 -10.03
C ARG A 422 -28.53 1.87 -9.40
N ASP A 423 -29.74 2.33 -9.65
CA ASP A 423 -30.96 1.66 -9.20
C ASP A 423 -31.15 0.32 -9.91
N LEU A 424 -30.89 0.26 -11.22
CA LEU A 424 -30.90 -1.00 -11.99
C LEU A 424 -29.81 -1.97 -11.50
N ALA A 425 -28.62 -1.48 -11.19
CA ALA A 425 -27.53 -2.30 -10.69
C ALA A 425 -27.86 -3.02 -9.37
N GLN A 426 -28.78 -2.47 -8.56
CA GLN A 426 -29.25 -3.08 -7.31
C GLN A 426 -30.35 -4.15 -7.53
N LYS A 427 -30.91 -4.24 -8.73
CA LYS A 427 -32.00 -5.17 -9.08
C LYS A 427 -31.54 -6.11 -10.22
N PRO A 428 -30.78 -7.17 -9.92
CA PRO A 428 -30.10 -7.98 -10.94
C PRO A 428 -31.02 -8.70 -11.95
N ALA A 429 -32.33 -8.71 -11.70
CA ALA A 429 -33.31 -9.29 -12.64
C ALA A 429 -33.68 -8.37 -13.83
N ASN A 430 -33.31 -7.09 -13.77
CA ASN A 430 -33.69 -6.10 -14.78
C ASN A 430 -32.44 -5.54 -15.47
N LEU A 431 -32.12 -6.07 -16.64
CA LEU A 431 -31.06 -5.49 -17.48
C LEU A 431 -31.52 -4.16 -18.10
N PRO A 432 -30.59 -3.20 -18.27
CA PRO A 432 -30.89 -1.95 -18.97
C PRO A 432 -31.38 -2.20 -20.39
N SER A 433 -32.44 -1.50 -20.79
CA SER A 433 -32.97 -1.57 -22.14
C SER A 433 -32.03 -0.88 -23.16
N SER A 434 -32.27 -1.10 -24.44
CA SER A 434 -31.53 -0.40 -25.51
C SER A 434 -31.70 1.13 -25.44
N THR A 435 -32.86 1.59 -24.96
CA THR A 435 -33.16 3.01 -24.74
C THR A 435 -32.37 3.60 -23.56
N ASP A 436 -32.15 2.81 -22.52
CA ASP A 436 -31.32 3.24 -21.38
C ASP A 436 -29.87 3.45 -21.80
N TRP A 437 -29.30 2.50 -22.52
CA TRP A 437 -27.93 2.60 -23.06
C TRP A 437 -27.76 3.78 -24.01
N LYS A 438 -28.74 4.04 -24.85
CA LYS A 438 -28.74 5.22 -25.74
C LYS A 438 -28.76 6.51 -24.94
N SER A 439 -29.61 6.60 -23.91
CA SER A 439 -29.68 7.76 -23.02
C SER A 439 -28.37 8.01 -22.27
N MET A 440 -27.68 6.94 -21.86
CA MET A 440 -26.36 7.04 -21.25
C MET A 440 -25.32 7.58 -22.25
N LEU A 441 -25.32 7.08 -23.47
CA LEU A 441 -24.41 7.55 -24.51
C LEU A 441 -24.67 9.01 -24.85
N ASP A 442 -25.93 9.42 -24.94
CA ASP A 442 -26.33 10.82 -25.20
C ASP A 442 -25.90 11.77 -24.07
N MET A 443 -25.93 11.32 -22.83
CA MET A 443 -25.42 12.08 -21.69
C MET A 443 -23.89 12.20 -21.75
N ILE A 444 -23.19 11.12 -22.06
CA ILE A 444 -21.74 11.10 -22.22
C ILE A 444 -21.31 11.98 -23.38
N SER A 445 -22.04 11.98 -24.48
CA SER A 445 -21.77 12.85 -25.65
C SER A 445 -21.80 14.34 -25.30
N ARG A 446 -22.69 14.73 -24.39
CA ARG A 446 -22.81 16.12 -23.96
C ARG A 446 -21.76 16.54 -22.93
N GLU A 447 -21.48 15.67 -21.98
CA GLU A 447 -20.66 16.02 -20.81
C GLU A 447 -19.18 15.63 -20.97
N LEU A 448 -18.89 14.63 -21.81
CA LEU A 448 -17.54 14.07 -22.02
C LEU A 448 -17.24 13.83 -23.49
N PRO A 449 -17.13 14.89 -24.30
CA PRO A 449 -16.99 14.77 -25.77
C PRO A 449 -15.75 13.99 -26.21
N SER A 450 -14.62 14.13 -25.50
CA SER A 450 -13.40 13.36 -25.83
C SER A 450 -13.55 11.88 -25.54
N PHE A 451 -14.28 11.53 -24.48
CA PHE A 451 -14.59 10.15 -24.16
C PHE A 451 -15.60 9.55 -25.15
N GLN A 452 -16.57 10.32 -25.56
CA GLN A 452 -17.51 9.92 -26.61
C GLN A 452 -16.79 9.68 -27.94
N ALA A 453 -15.85 10.56 -28.34
CA ALA A 453 -15.06 10.38 -29.54
C ALA A 453 -14.27 9.06 -29.54
N LEU A 454 -13.69 8.68 -28.39
CA LEU A 454 -13.02 7.40 -28.22
C LEU A 454 -14.00 6.21 -28.36
N LEU A 455 -15.21 6.31 -27.80
CA LEU A 455 -16.20 5.24 -27.91
C LEU A 455 -16.70 5.03 -29.34
N CYS A 456 -16.76 6.09 -30.12
CA CYS A 456 -17.25 6.08 -31.50
C CYS A 456 -16.11 6.00 -32.55
N ASP A 457 -14.87 5.78 -32.14
CA ASP A 457 -13.75 5.67 -33.06
C ASP A 457 -13.89 4.40 -33.93
N ASN A 458 -14.09 4.61 -35.22
CA ASN A 458 -14.25 3.53 -36.21
C ASN A 458 -13.00 2.63 -36.33
N GLN A 459 -11.82 3.12 -35.98
CA GLN A 459 -10.58 2.32 -36.01
C GLN A 459 -10.56 1.30 -34.84
N LEU A 460 -11.15 1.64 -33.72
CA LEU A 460 -11.24 0.78 -32.55
C LEU A 460 -12.31 -0.29 -32.69
N ASN A 461 -13.32 -0.11 -33.54
CA ASN A 461 -14.42 -1.05 -33.80
C ASN A 461 -14.94 -1.73 -32.51
N LEU A 462 -15.33 -0.91 -31.52
CA LEU A 462 -15.81 -1.39 -30.24
C LEU A 462 -17.19 -2.02 -30.38
N ARG A 463 -17.36 -3.23 -29.82
CA ARG A 463 -18.67 -3.88 -29.75
C ARG A 463 -19.56 -3.15 -28.74
N GLN A 464 -20.87 -3.28 -28.88
CA GLN A 464 -21.83 -2.64 -27.96
C GLN A 464 -21.55 -2.96 -26.48
N GLU A 465 -21.24 -4.22 -26.17
CA GLU A 465 -20.89 -4.65 -24.81
C GLU A 465 -19.59 -3.98 -24.30
N GLU A 466 -18.61 -3.80 -25.18
CA GLU A 466 -17.35 -3.13 -24.88
C GLU A 466 -17.58 -1.65 -24.58
N MET A 467 -18.41 -0.99 -25.37
CA MET A 467 -18.80 0.41 -25.16
C MET A 467 -19.56 0.57 -23.82
N ASN A 468 -20.50 -0.32 -23.55
CA ASN A 468 -21.28 -0.31 -22.32
C ASN A 468 -20.38 -0.44 -21.09
N ILE A 469 -19.39 -1.34 -21.12
CA ILE A 469 -18.42 -1.52 -20.04
C ILE A 469 -17.55 -0.26 -19.87
N CYS A 470 -17.07 0.36 -20.94
CA CYS A 470 -16.32 1.60 -20.90
C CYS A 470 -17.13 2.73 -20.22
N MET A 471 -18.39 2.89 -20.60
CA MET A 471 -19.30 3.90 -20.04
C MET A 471 -19.50 3.70 -18.54
N LEU A 472 -19.76 2.46 -18.12
CA LEU A 472 -19.97 2.13 -16.70
C LEU A 472 -18.72 2.37 -15.87
N ILE A 473 -17.52 2.03 -16.38
CA ILE A 473 -16.26 2.29 -15.68
C ILE A 473 -16.03 3.80 -15.56
N ARG A 474 -16.26 4.58 -16.63
CA ARG A 474 -16.09 6.04 -16.61
C ARG A 474 -17.02 6.70 -15.59
N LEU A 475 -18.23 6.14 -15.38
CA LEU A 475 -19.21 6.58 -14.40
C LEU A 475 -19.01 5.96 -13.00
N ARG A 476 -17.87 5.29 -12.77
CA ARG A 476 -17.43 4.74 -11.48
C ARG A 476 -18.33 3.63 -10.92
N PHE A 477 -18.96 2.83 -11.79
CA PHE A 477 -19.68 1.64 -11.35
C PHE A 477 -18.71 0.55 -10.87
N LYS A 478 -19.09 -0.13 -9.79
CA LYS A 478 -18.29 -1.23 -9.23
C LYS A 478 -18.33 -2.46 -10.15
N PRO A 479 -17.30 -3.33 -10.13
CA PRO A 479 -17.27 -4.54 -10.96
C PRO A 479 -18.52 -5.41 -10.85
N LYS A 480 -19.06 -5.56 -9.65
CA LYS A 480 -20.32 -6.31 -9.42
C LYS A 480 -21.52 -5.63 -10.06
N GLU A 481 -21.60 -4.31 -10.01
CA GLU A 481 -22.65 -3.53 -10.64
C GLU A 481 -22.56 -3.62 -12.17
N ILE A 482 -21.34 -3.63 -12.72
CA ILE A 482 -21.10 -3.84 -14.15
C ILE A 482 -21.60 -5.21 -14.59
N CYS A 483 -21.32 -6.27 -13.81
CA CYS A 483 -21.84 -7.59 -14.09
C CYS A 483 -23.39 -7.61 -14.08
N ASN A 484 -24.00 -6.99 -13.08
CA ASN A 484 -25.46 -6.91 -12.96
C ASN A 484 -26.11 -6.16 -14.14
N LEU A 485 -25.48 -5.07 -14.58
CA LEU A 485 -26.00 -4.21 -15.66
C LEU A 485 -25.73 -4.78 -17.06
N THR A 486 -24.72 -5.60 -17.22
CA THR A 486 -24.38 -6.21 -18.53
C THR A 486 -24.84 -7.64 -18.67
N GLY A 487 -25.26 -8.30 -17.58
CA GLY A 487 -25.60 -9.72 -17.57
C GLY A 487 -24.41 -10.66 -17.75
N LEU A 488 -23.19 -10.14 -17.69
CA LEU A 488 -21.96 -10.91 -17.93
C LEU A 488 -21.37 -11.43 -16.61
N SER A 489 -20.71 -12.58 -16.68
CA SER A 489 -19.95 -13.11 -15.56
C SER A 489 -18.75 -12.20 -15.24
N SER A 490 -18.32 -12.20 -13.98
CA SER A 490 -17.15 -11.43 -13.52
C SER A 490 -15.88 -11.74 -14.33
N GLN A 491 -15.72 -13.01 -14.73
CA GLN A 491 -14.61 -13.42 -15.57
C GLN A 491 -14.70 -12.81 -16.98
N ASN A 492 -15.89 -12.79 -17.58
CA ASN A 492 -16.10 -12.21 -18.90
C ASN A 492 -15.84 -10.69 -18.88
N VAL A 493 -16.37 -9.99 -17.88
CA VAL A 493 -16.11 -8.56 -17.71
C VAL A 493 -14.60 -8.27 -17.57
N THR A 494 -13.88 -9.09 -16.79
CA THR A 494 -12.43 -8.97 -16.63
C THR A 494 -11.67 -9.21 -17.94
N ASN A 495 -12.07 -10.22 -18.69
CA ASN A 495 -11.46 -10.54 -19.98
C ASN A 495 -11.70 -9.43 -21.01
N ILE A 496 -12.92 -8.87 -21.03
CA ILE A 496 -13.27 -7.75 -21.91
C ILE A 496 -12.41 -6.53 -21.56
N ARG A 497 -12.21 -6.20 -20.29
CA ARG A 497 -11.39 -5.06 -19.84
C ARG A 497 -9.92 -5.21 -20.24
N LYS A 498 -9.35 -6.42 -20.12
CA LYS A 498 -7.99 -6.70 -20.61
C LYS A 498 -7.88 -6.53 -22.11
N ARG A 499 -8.85 -7.05 -22.86
CA ARG A 499 -8.92 -6.90 -24.31
C ARG A 499 -9.06 -5.43 -24.70
N LEU A 500 -9.85 -4.66 -23.99
CA LEU A 500 -10.02 -3.22 -24.22
C LEU A 500 -8.76 -2.44 -23.91
N LEU A 501 -7.99 -2.83 -22.89
CA LEU A 501 -6.69 -2.21 -22.58
C LEU A 501 -5.74 -2.34 -23.77
N TYR A 502 -5.63 -3.53 -24.33
CA TYR A 502 -4.84 -3.75 -25.52
C TYR A 502 -5.41 -2.99 -26.72
N LYS A 503 -6.72 -3.07 -26.95
CA LYS A 503 -7.40 -2.50 -28.10
C LYS A 503 -7.33 -0.97 -28.17
N ILE A 504 -7.45 -0.31 -27.01
CA ILE A 504 -7.48 1.17 -26.94
C ILE A 504 -6.10 1.76 -26.70
N TYR A 505 -5.24 1.07 -25.94
CA TYR A 505 -3.96 1.62 -25.52
C TYR A 505 -2.74 0.84 -26.00
N GLY A 506 -2.91 -0.28 -26.71
CA GLY A 506 -1.83 -1.14 -27.20
C GLY A 506 -1.03 -1.84 -26.07
N ASP A 507 -1.57 -1.91 -24.86
CA ASP A 507 -0.86 -2.39 -23.69
C ASP A 507 -1.21 -3.87 -23.41
N GLU A 508 -0.27 -4.76 -23.68
CA GLU A 508 -0.41 -6.21 -23.46
C GLU A 508 -0.08 -6.65 -22.01
N SER A 509 0.67 -5.84 -21.30
CA SER A 509 1.21 -6.19 -19.98
C SER A 509 0.33 -5.75 -18.81
N GLY A 510 -0.60 -4.82 -19.03
CA GLY A 510 -1.45 -4.22 -18.03
C GLY A 510 -2.62 -5.10 -17.61
N GLY A 511 -3.08 -4.93 -16.37
CA GLY A 511 -4.26 -5.60 -15.81
C GLY A 511 -5.57 -4.85 -16.08
N SER A 512 -6.71 -5.49 -15.78
CA SER A 512 -8.03 -4.87 -15.91
C SER A 512 -8.20 -3.58 -15.08
N LYS A 513 -7.41 -3.40 -14.02
CA LYS A 513 -7.40 -2.17 -13.20
C LYS A 513 -6.70 -1.01 -13.88
N ASP A 514 -5.67 -1.29 -14.68
CA ASP A 514 -4.97 -0.26 -15.44
C ASP A 514 -5.89 0.32 -16.51
N PHE A 515 -6.72 -0.52 -17.09
CA PHE A 515 -7.78 -0.08 -18.00
C PHE A 515 -8.74 0.89 -17.30
N ASP A 516 -9.25 0.53 -16.12
CA ASP A 516 -10.19 1.38 -15.38
C ASP A 516 -9.60 2.75 -15.06
N GLN A 517 -8.34 2.78 -14.61
CA GLN A 517 -7.66 4.03 -14.27
C GLN A 517 -7.45 4.94 -15.48
N ARG A 518 -7.15 4.38 -16.64
CA ARG A 518 -6.96 5.16 -17.87
C ARG A 518 -8.28 5.68 -18.41
N ILE A 519 -9.31 4.86 -18.44
CA ILE A 519 -10.65 5.27 -18.88
C ILE A 519 -11.26 6.35 -17.99
N MET A 520 -11.08 6.27 -16.67
CA MET A 520 -11.59 7.27 -15.74
C MET A 520 -10.96 8.66 -15.90
N LYS A 521 -9.80 8.77 -16.53
CA LYS A 521 -9.08 10.05 -16.73
C LYS A 521 -9.45 10.77 -18.03
N ILE A 522 -10.16 10.15 -18.94
CA ILE A 522 -10.54 10.77 -20.22
C ILE A 522 -11.68 11.76 -19.96
N GLN A 523 -11.47 13.01 -20.34
CA GLN A 523 -12.45 14.11 -20.21
C GLN A 523 -13.39 14.17 -21.42
#